data_268a628215eea4e244336d18b8200414
#
_entry.id   268a628215eea4e244336d18b8200414
#
_cell.length_a   1.000
_cell.length_b   1.000
_cell.length_c   1.000
_cell.angle_alpha   90.00
_cell.angle_beta   90.00
_cell.angle_gamma   90.00
#
_symmetry.space_group_name_H-M   'P 1'
#
loop_
_entity.id
_entity.type
_entity.pdbx_description
1 polymer ?
#
loop_
_entity_poly.entity_id
_entity_poly.type
_entity_poly.pdbx_seq_one_letter_code
_entity_poly.pdbx_strand_id
1 'polypeptide(L)'
;MRFTRSILHQYAQETVRQRERTEPDLHAAYLVGSLLDPEPLLGGTTDIDVILVHKYQAPVERETLAITPEVSLDLFHRTRNDYEQHRQFRRDPWMGYPLTFNHILLFDTDHWLEFIQASVSAEFHRVDNVLARVNTLSSTARASWFTLIQNTTLPHQEWLRNYLEILSLAAIAIAGLIGAPLTTRRFLVTVKVSCE
;
A
#
# COMPACT_ATOMS: atom_id res chain seq x y z
N MET A 1 -19.43 4.15 -20.17
CA MET A 1 -18.99 5.39 -19.49
C MET A 1 -17.49 5.34 -19.41
N ARG A 2 -16.74 6.40 -19.74
CA ARG A 2 -15.27 6.37 -19.63
C ARG A 2 -14.89 6.89 -18.24
N PHE A 3 -14.34 6.02 -17.38
CA PHE A 3 -13.84 6.41 -16.08
C PHE A 3 -12.57 7.26 -16.25
N THR A 4 -12.56 8.40 -15.58
CA THR A 4 -11.38 9.26 -15.45
C THR A 4 -10.89 9.23 -14.01
N ARG A 5 -9.62 9.54 -13.77
CA ARG A 5 -9.06 9.65 -12.43
C ARG A 5 -9.90 10.58 -11.53
N SER A 6 -10.39 11.68 -12.07
CA SER A 6 -11.22 12.65 -11.34
C SER A 6 -12.54 12.03 -10.87
N ILE A 7 -13.22 11.26 -11.72
CA ILE A 7 -14.47 10.58 -11.36
C ILE A 7 -14.23 9.56 -10.26
N LEU A 8 -13.17 8.75 -10.36
CA LEU A 8 -12.81 7.74 -9.36
C LEU A 8 -12.47 8.38 -8.00
N HIS A 9 -11.74 9.49 -8.04
CA HIS A 9 -11.44 10.27 -6.85
C HIS A 9 -12.71 10.84 -6.18
N GLN A 10 -13.66 11.32 -7.00
CA GLN A 10 -14.95 11.82 -6.50
C GLN A 10 -15.77 10.70 -5.83
N TYR A 11 -15.76 9.48 -6.38
CA TYR A 11 -16.39 8.30 -5.74
C TYR A 11 -15.79 8.01 -4.35
N ALA A 12 -14.48 8.00 -4.24
CA ALA A 12 -13.81 7.82 -2.95
C ALA A 12 -14.23 8.89 -1.94
N GLN A 13 -14.22 10.15 -2.36
CA GLN A 13 -14.57 11.28 -1.50
C GLN A 13 -16.04 11.23 -1.05
N GLU A 14 -16.97 10.92 -1.95
CA GLU A 14 -18.39 10.83 -1.61
C GLU A 14 -18.67 9.64 -0.66
N THR A 15 -18.01 8.48 -0.88
CA THR A 15 -18.12 7.34 0.02
C THR A 15 -17.64 7.70 1.42
N VAL A 16 -16.48 8.38 1.56
CA VAL A 16 -15.98 8.80 2.86
C VAL A 16 -16.93 9.78 3.54
N ARG A 17 -17.49 10.75 2.81
CA ARG A 17 -18.51 11.68 3.36
C ARG A 17 -19.76 10.94 3.85
N GLN A 18 -20.17 9.90 3.16
CA GLN A 18 -21.30 9.07 3.59
C GLN A 18 -20.96 8.33 4.88
N ARG A 19 -19.76 7.72 4.96
CA ARG A 19 -19.29 7.02 6.15
C ARG A 19 -19.14 7.96 7.35
N GLU A 20 -18.62 9.15 7.17
CA GLU A 20 -18.54 10.18 8.20
C GLU A 20 -19.89 10.43 8.88
N ARG A 21 -20.97 10.46 8.09
CA ARG A 21 -22.34 10.70 8.60
C ARG A 21 -22.95 9.50 9.32
N THR A 22 -22.57 8.28 8.90
CA THR A 22 -23.16 7.03 9.40
C THR A 22 -22.32 6.34 10.46
N GLU A 23 -21.04 6.65 10.54
CA GLU A 23 -20.07 6.02 11.43
C GLU A 23 -19.41 7.08 12.33
N PRO A 24 -20.02 7.42 13.48
CA PRO A 24 -19.51 8.47 14.37
C PRO A 24 -18.15 8.11 14.99
N ASP A 25 -17.72 6.86 14.89
CA ASP A 25 -16.42 6.37 15.30
C ASP A 25 -15.32 6.58 14.25
N LEU A 26 -15.68 6.98 13.02
CA LEU A 26 -14.71 7.31 11.98
C LEU A 26 -13.88 8.52 12.40
N HIS A 27 -12.56 8.38 12.36
CA HIS A 27 -11.63 9.37 12.86
C HIS A 27 -10.79 10.01 11.76
N ALA A 28 -10.36 9.23 10.80
CA ALA A 28 -9.65 9.71 9.63
C ALA A 28 -9.91 8.78 8.42
N ALA A 29 -9.72 9.31 7.21
CA ALA A 29 -9.78 8.54 5.99
C ALA A 29 -8.80 9.09 4.95
N TYR A 30 -8.12 8.21 4.23
CA TYR A 30 -7.20 8.60 3.19
C TYR A 30 -7.15 7.60 2.03
N LEU A 31 -6.98 8.12 0.83
CA LEU A 31 -6.85 7.38 -0.41
C LEU A 31 -5.39 6.97 -0.59
N VAL A 32 -5.16 5.75 -1.02
CA VAL A 32 -3.85 5.18 -1.34
C VAL A 32 -3.90 4.40 -2.65
N GLY A 33 -2.81 3.75 -3.02
CA GLY A 33 -2.78 2.76 -4.09
C GLY A 33 -2.72 3.34 -5.50
N SER A 34 -3.10 2.50 -6.45
CA SER A 34 -2.87 2.69 -7.88
C SER A 34 -3.56 3.90 -8.50
N LEU A 35 -4.65 4.39 -7.89
CA LEU A 35 -5.35 5.58 -8.36
C LEU A 35 -4.48 6.84 -8.28
N LEU A 36 -3.47 6.85 -7.42
CA LEU A 36 -2.53 7.96 -7.25
C LEU A 36 -1.40 7.97 -8.29
N ASP A 37 -1.20 6.88 -9.01
CA ASP A 37 -0.20 6.78 -10.06
C ASP A 37 -0.60 7.56 -11.33
N PRO A 38 0.36 7.90 -12.20
CA PRO A 38 0.09 8.61 -13.46
C PRO A 38 -0.92 7.89 -14.37
N GLU A 39 -0.85 6.56 -14.42
CA GLU A 39 -1.74 5.69 -15.20
C GLU A 39 -2.55 4.77 -14.29
N PRO A 40 -3.67 5.25 -13.71
CA PRO A 40 -4.44 4.48 -12.74
C PRO A 40 -5.17 3.27 -13.34
N LEU A 41 -5.55 3.33 -14.62
CA LEU A 41 -6.34 2.32 -15.32
C LEU A 41 -5.46 1.34 -16.13
N LEU A 42 -4.54 0.66 -15.45
CA LEU A 42 -3.69 -0.32 -16.11
C LEU A 42 -4.50 -1.54 -16.56
N GLY A 43 -4.54 -1.79 -17.89
CA GLY A 43 -5.33 -2.87 -18.47
C GLY A 43 -6.85 -2.62 -18.44
N GLY A 44 -7.30 -1.38 -18.25
CA GLY A 44 -8.72 -0.99 -18.24
C GLY A 44 -9.47 -1.27 -16.94
N THR A 45 -8.82 -1.84 -15.94
CA THR A 45 -9.39 -2.10 -14.60
C THR A 45 -8.65 -1.32 -13.52
N THR A 46 -9.33 -0.97 -12.44
CA THR A 46 -8.69 -0.33 -11.29
C THR A 46 -9.46 -0.60 -10.00
N ASP A 47 -8.71 -0.65 -8.91
CA ASP A 47 -9.25 -0.67 -7.57
C ASP A 47 -8.99 0.70 -6.93
N ILE A 48 -9.96 1.23 -6.22
CA ILE A 48 -9.85 2.47 -5.45
C ILE A 48 -9.60 2.04 -4.01
N ASP A 49 -8.39 2.24 -3.51
CA ASP A 49 -8.00 1.81 -2.16
C ASP A 49 -8.17 2.97 -1.17
N VAL A 50 -9.09 2.85 -0.23
CA VAL A 50 -9.32 3.83 0.84
C VAL A 50 -9.11 3.18 2.19
N ILE A 51 -8.34 3.84 3.05
CA ILE A 51 -8.15 3.42 4.44
C ILE A 51 -9.05 4.28 5.32
N LEU A 52 -9.92 3.62 6.09
CA LEU A 52 -10.79 4.21 7.09
C LEU A 52 -10.21 3.91 8.48
N VAL A 53 -9.95 4.93 9.27
CA VAL A 53 -9.40 4.79 10.63
C VAL A 53 -10.48 5.12 11.65
N HIS A 54 -10.78 4.16 12.51
CA HIS A 54 -11.77 4.28 13.58
C HIS A 54 -11.10 4.61 14.92
N LYS A 55 -11.83 5.31 15.79
CA LYS A 55 -11.33 5.68 17.13
C LYS A 55 -11.08 4.46 18.01
N TYR A 56 -12.00 3.49 17.98
CA TYR A 56 -12.00 2.37 18.93
C TYR A 56 -11.96 1.03 18.22
N GLN A 57 -12.96 0.70 17.42
CA GLN A 57 -13.11 -0.62 16.83
C GLN A 57 -13.46 -0.54 15.34
N ALA A 58 -12.73 -1.27 14.52
CA ALA A 58 -13.07 -1.46 13.12
C ALA A 58 -14.24 -2.45 13.00
N PRO A 59 -15.28 -2.13 12.21
CA PRO A 59 -16.45 -3.01 12.07
C PRO A 59 -16.09 -4.32 11.34
N VAL A 60 -15.20 -4.25 10.37
CA VAL A 60 -14.66 -5.35 9.57
C VAL A 60 -13.22 -5.00 9.20
N GLU A 61 -12.46 -5.95 8.66
CA GLU A 61 -11.08 -5.68 8.20
C GLU A 61 -11.07 -5.01 6.81
N ARG A 62 -11.95 -5.46 5.91
CA ARG A 62 -12.04 -4.98 4.53
C ARG A 62 -13.46 -5.12 4.00
N GLU A 63 -13.89 -4.12 3.22
CA GLU A 63 -15.08 -4.16 2.39
C GLU A 63 -14.69 -3.91 0.93
N THR A 64 -15.33 -4.60 0.00
CA THR A 64 -15.17 -4.36 -1.43
C THR A 64 -16.52 -4.00 -2.03
N LEU A 65 -16.64 -2.82 -2.59
CA LEU A 65 -17.83 -2.31 -3.26
C LEU A 65 -17.59 -2.29 -4.77
N ALA A 66 -18.32 -3.14 -5.52
CA ALA A 66 -18.24 -3.12 -6.97
C ALA A 66 -18.98 -1.88 -7.51
N ILE A 67 -18.26 -1.02 -8.23
CA ILE A 67 -18.84 0.14 -8.92
C ILE A 67 -19.24 -0.28 -10.33
N THR A 68 -18.37 -1.00 -11.02
CA THR A 68 -18.64 -1.69 -12.30
C THR A 68 -17.84 -2.99 -12.34
N PRO A 69 -18.00 -3.83 -13.39
CA PRO A 69 -17.17 -5.02 -13.54
C PRO A 69 -15.65 -4.72 -13.59
N GLU A 70 -15.26 -3.50 -14.01
CA GLU A 70 -13.87 -3.09 -14.20
C GLU A 70 -13.33 -2.23 -13.05
N VAL A 71 -14.21 -1.75 -12.15
CA VAL A 71 -13.85 -0.80 -11.08
C VAL A 71 -14.46 -1.23 -9.76
N SER A 72 -13.62 -1.41 -8.76
CA SER A 72 -14.02 -1.64 -7.37
C SER A 72 -13.51 -0.53 -6.43
N LEU A 73 -14.18 -0.40 -5.30
CA LEU A 73 -13.74 0.43 -4.18
C LEU A 73 -13.48 -0.50 -2.99
N ASP A 74 -12.24 -0.55 -2.56
CA ASP A 74 -11.77 -1.31 -1.42
C ASP A 74 -11.60 -0.40 -0.22
N LEU A 75 -12.38 -0.66 0.83
CA LEU A 75 -12.31 0.04 2.10
C LEU A 75 -11.57 -0.84 3.11
N PHE A 76 -10.39 -0.42 3.54
CA PHE A 76 -9.61 -1.08 4.56
C PHE A 76 -9.84 -0.38 5.90
N HIS A 77 -10.37 -1.10 6.86
CA HIS A 77 -10.66 -0.56 8.18
C HIS A 77 -9.47 -0.79 9.12
N ARG A 78 -9.08 0.26 9.82
CA ARG A 78 -8.01 0.28 10.82
C ARG A 78 -8.52 0.98 12.08
N THR A 79 -7.80 0.86 13.16
CA THR A 79 -8.06 1.56 14.40
C THR A 79 -6.95 2.56 14.72
N ARG A 80 -7.19 3.51 15.60
CA ARG A 80 -6.13 4.40 16.10
C ARG A 80 -4.98 3.64 16.74
N ASN A 81 -5.27 2.50 17.39
CA ASN A 81 -4.27 1.66 18.04
C ASN A 81 -3.23 1.14 17.04
N ASP A 82 -3.63 0.86 15.79
CA ASP A 82 -2.72 0.42 14.74
C ASP A 82 -1.65 1.48 14.42
N TYR A 83 -1.87 2.73 14.80
CA TYR A 83 -0.97 3.87 14.58
C TYR A 83 -0.23 4.33 15.83
N GLU A 84 -0.41 3.72 16.99
CA GLU A 84 0.27 4.13 18.24
C GLU A 84 1.78 4.17 18.07
N GLN A 85 2.32 3.15 17.41
CA GLN A 85 3.75 3.05 17.15
C GLN A 85 4.14 3.61 15.77
N HIS A 86 3.54 4.74 15.39
CA HIS A 86 3.71 5.33 14.05
C HIS A 86 5.17 5.56 13.63
N ARG A 87 6.10 5.73 14.57
CA ARG A 87 7.52 5.84 14.25
C ARG A 87 8.10 4.56 13.65
N GLN A 88 7.53 3.39 13.95
CA GLN A 88 7.96 2.13 13.35
C GLN A 88 7.63 2.06 11.86
N PHE A 89 6.61 2.79 11.38
CA PHE A 89 6.28 2.89 9.95
C PHE A 89 7.43 3.48 9.13
N ARG A 90 8.36 4.19 9.74
CA ARG A 90 9.61 4.61 9.06
C ARG A 90 10.42 3.42 8.54
N ARG A 91 10.25 2.25 9.16
CA ARG A 91 10.94 0.99 8.83
C ARG A 91 10.05 -0.02 8.11
N ASP A 92 8.79 0.32 7.90
CA ASP A 92 7.82 -0.49 7.18
C ASP A 92 7.63 0.06 5.76
N PRO A 93 7.96 -0.72 4.71
CA PRO A 93 7.81 -0.25 3.33
C PRO A 93 6.35 -0.13 2.91
N TRP A 94 5.45 -0.92 3.48
CA TRP A 94 4.07 -1.00 3.03
C TRP A 94 3.17 0.05 3.70
N MET A 95 3.37 0.31 4.98
CA MET A 95 2.59 1.32 5.73
C MET A 95 3.27 2.70 5.71
N GLY A 96 4.58 2.74 5.73
CA GLY A 96 5.32 3.99 5.82
C GLY A 96 5.31 4.81 4.54
N TYR A 97 5.41 4.14 3.40
CA TYR A 97 5.45 4.83 2.11
C TYR A 97 4.13 5.54 1.77
N PRO A 98 2.95 4.89 1.87
CA PRO A 98 1.67 5.57 1.69
C PRO A 98 1.49 6.77 2.62
N LEU A 99 1.87 6.64 3.90
CA LEU A 99 1.77 7.75 4.86
C LEU A 99 2.70 8.92 4.53
N THR A 100 3.80 8.68 3.81
CA THR A 100 4.80 9.71 3.52
C THR A 100 4.56 10.41 2.19
N PHE A 101 4.26 9.67 1.11
CA PHE A 101 4.28 10.22 -0.25
C PHE A 101 3.04 9.96 -1.08
N ASN A 102 2.40 8.83 -0.92
CA ASN A 102 1.42 8.36 -1.88
C ASN A 102 0.05 8.22 -1.22
N HIS A 103 -0.50 9.35 -0.77
CA HIS A 103 -1.82 9.42 -0.17
C HIS A 103 -2.53 10.72 -0.54
N ILE A 104 -3.87 10.70 -0.46
CA ILE A 104 -4.70 11.91 -0.45
C ILE A 104 -5.59 11.83 0.78
N LEU A 105 -5.48 12.83 1.64
CA LEU A 105 -6.33 13.00 2.80
C LEU A 105 -7.75 13.30 2.36
N LEU A 106 -8.73 12.48 2.80
CA LEU A 106 -10.14 12.63 2.50
C LEU A 106 -10.94 13.15 3.71
N PHE A 107 -10.53 12.75 4.91
CA PHE A 107 -11.13 13.16 6.17
C PHE A 107 -10.12 13.04 7.32
N ASP A 108 -10.07 13.99 8.23
CA ASP A 108 -9.20 13.95 9.41
C ASP A 108 -9.80 14.78 10.55
N THR A 109 -10.07 14.14 11.67
CA THR A 109 -10.55 14.80 12.88
C THR A 109 -9.35 15.28 13.69
N ASP A 110 -9.37 16.56 14.07
CA ASP A 110 -8.35 17.19 14.93
C ASP A 110 -6.92 17.15 14.35
N HIS A 111 -6.78 17.04 13.03
CA HIS A 111 -5.47 16.92 12.35
C HIS A 111 -4.62 15.74 12.85
N TRP A 112 -5.30 14.68 13.33
CA TRP A 112 -4.65 13.53 13.94
C TRP A 112 -3.79 12.76 12.93
N LEU A 113 -4.33 12.47 11.74
CA LEU A 113 -3.59 11.74 10.70
C LEU A 113 -2.45 12.59 10.14
N GLU A 114 -2.66 13.89 9.93
CA GLU A 114 -1.60 14.82 9.51
C GLU A 114 -0.42 14.80 10.48
N PHE A 115 -0.67 14.74 11.80
CA PHE A 115 0.37 14.59 12.81
C PHE A 115 1.15 13.27 12.65
N ILE A 116 0.44 12.14 12.44
CA ILE A 116 1.07 10.83 12.19
C ILE A 116 1.96 10.90 10.94
N GLN A 117 1.44 11.44 9.85
CA GLN A 117 2.15 11.60 8.59
C GLN A 117 3.41 12.46 8.75
N ALA A 118 3.30 13.61 9.40
CA ALA A 118 4.44 14.47 9.68
C ALA A 118 5.52 13.74 10.51
N SER A 119 5.09 12.98 11.52
CA SER A 119 6.02 12.20 12.34
C SER A 119 6.71 11.09 11.56
N VAL A 120 6.01 10.38 10.68
CA VAL A 120 6.62 9.33 9.84
C VAL A 120 7.58 9.95 8.84
N SER A 121 7.16 11.01 8.13
CA SER A 121 7.92 11.69 7.08
C SER A 121 9.24 12.29 7.56
N ALA A 122 9.27 12.82 8.78
CA ALA A 122 10.42 13.54 9.33
C ALA A 122 11.76 12.78 9.26
N GLU A 123 11.72 11.46 9.35
CA GLU A 123 12.94 10.62 9.33
C GLU A 123 12.81 9.41 8.36
N PHE A 124 11.81 9.42 7.49
CA PHE A 124 11.56 8.30 6.59
C PHE A 124 12.76 7.99 5.67
N HIS A 125 13.47 9.01 5.23
CA HIS A 125 14.64 8.91 4.34
C HIS A 125 15.98 8.74 5.04
N ARG A 126 16.02 8.69 6.37
CA ARG A 126 17.26 8.37 7.06
C ARG A 126 17.79 7.03 6.63
N VAL A 127 19.10 6.95 6.42
CA VAL A 127 19.79 5.75 5.94
C VAL A 127 19.46 4.53 6.79
N ASP A 128 19.43 4.68 8.11
CA ASP A 128 19.11 3.58 9.04
C ASP A 128 17.69 3.02 8.79
N ASN A 129 16.71 3.89 8.52
CA ASN A 129 15.34 3.49 8.25
C ASN A 129 15.19 2.87 6.85
N VAL A 130 15.87 3.43 5.85
CA VAL A 130 15.93 2.86 4.49
C VAL A 130 16.53 1.46 4.55
N LEU A 131 17.69 1.30 5.19
CA LEU A 131 18.35 0.00 5.33
C LEU A 131 17.48 -1.01 6.11
N ALA A 132 16.78 -0.57 7.16
CA ALA A 132 15.89 -1.45 7.91
C ALA A 132 14.77 -2.01 7.01
N ARG A 133 14.11 -1.16 6.18
CA ARG A 133 13.08 -1.59 5.22
C ARG A 133 13.63 -2.59 4.20
N VAL A 134 14.76 -2.28 3.61
CA VAL A 134 15.39 -3.12 2.59
C VAL A 134 15.90 -4.43 3.17
N ASN A 135 16.49 -4.40 4.36
CA ASN A 135 17.01 -5.61 5.02
C ASN A 135 15.90 -6.61 5.34
N THR A 136 14.69 -6.15 5.72
CA THR A 136 13.55 -7.03 5.94
C THR A 136 13.20 -7.80 4.66
N LEU A 137 13.05 -7.10 3.54
CA LEU A 137 12.70 -7.69 2.24
C LEU A 137 13.81 -8.61 1.70
N SER A 138 15.06 -8.14 1.74
CA SER A 138 16.21 -8.90 1.26
C SER A 138 16.51 -10.16 2.09
N SER A 139 16.30 -10.10 3.40
CA SER A 139 16.45 -11.26 4.28
C SER A 139 15.40 -12.32 3.99
N THR A 140 14.14 -11.91 3.74
CA THR A 140 13.08 -12.82 3.32
C THR A 140 13.40 -13.48 1.99
N ALA A 141 13.80 -12.70 0.98
CA ALA A 141 14.20 -13.23 -0.33
C ALA A 141 15.35 -14.25 -0.20
N ARG A 142 16.37 -13.94 0.61
CA ARG A 142 17.51 -14.82 0.86
C ARG A 142 17.09 -16.10 1.57
N ALA A 143 16.28 -16.04 2.60
CA ALA A 143 15.79 -17.22 3.31
C ALA A 143 14.96 -18.13 2.38
N SER A 144 14.04 -17.54 1.61
CA SER A 144 13.23 -18.27 0.63
C SER A 144 14.11 -18.92 -0.45
N TRP A 145 15.16 -18.23 -0.92
CA TRP A 145 16.13 -18.79 -1.86
C TRP A 145 16.84 -20.02 -1.31
N PHE A 146 17.37 -19.96 -0.09
CA PHE A 146 18.01 -21.12 0.54
C PHE A 146 17.05 -22.30 0.71
N THR A 147 15.79 -22.03 1.08
CA THR A 147 14.76 -23.06 1.17
C THR A 147 14.51 -23.71 -0.20
N LEU A 148 14.39 -22.89 -1.25
CA LEU A 148 14.13 -23.35 -2.61
C LEU A 148 15.24 -24.27 -3.15
N ILE A 149 16.52 -23.89 -3.00
CA ILE A 149 17.64 -24.68 -3.51
C ILE A 149 17.88 -26.00 -2.73
N GLN A 150 17.42 -26.05 -1.47
CA GLN A 150 17.52 -27.27 -0.66
C GLN A 150 16.39 -28.26 -0.98
N ASN A 151 15.26 -27.80 -1.52
CA ASN A 151 14.12 -28.64 -1.83
C ASN A 151 14.19 -29.19 -3.28
N THR A 152 14.89 -30.30 -3.46
CA THR A 152 15.08 -30.94 -4.76
C THR A 152 13.87 -31.74 -5.26
N THR A 153 12.81 -31.86 -4.45
CA THR A 153 11.62 -32.70 -4.75
C THR A 153 10.43 -31.90 -5.24
N LEU A 154 10.54 -30.56 -5.31
CA LEU A 154 9.45 -29.70 -5.75
C LEU A 154 9.07 -29.95 -7.23
N PRO A 155 7.78 -30.02 -7.55
CA PRO A 155 7.31 -29.99 -8.94
C PRO A 155 7.82 -28.75 -9.66
N HIS A 156 8.16 -28.88 -10.96
CA HIS A 156 8.76 -27.79 -11.73
C HIS A 156 7.92 -26.48 -11.72
N GLN A 157 6.60 -26.59 -11.76
CA GLN A 157 5.70 -25.42 -11.70
C GLN A 157 5.77 -24.68 -10.35
N GLU A 158 5.84 -25.44 -9.25
CA GLU A 158 5.99 -24.85 -7.91
C GLU A 158 7.38 -24.24 -7.72
N TRP A 159 8.41 -24.90 -8.22
CA TRP A 159 9.76 -24.37 -8.19
C TRP A 159 9.84 -23.03 -8.93
N LEU A 160 9.28 -22.97 -10.16
CA LEU A 160 9.27 -21.73 -10.95
C LEU A 160 8.48 -20.60 -10.26
N ARG A 161 7.31 -20.92 -9.69
CA ARG A 161 6.51 -19.94 -8.96
C ARG A 161 7.30 -19.35 -7.78
N ASN A 162 7.90 -20.21 -6.96
CA ASN A 162 8.70 -19.77 -5.81
C ASN A 162 9.93 -18.96 -6.24
N TYR A 163 10.57 -19.34 -7.34
CA TYR A 163 11.68 -18.59 -7.91
C TYR A 163 11.28 -17.18 -8.35
N LEU A 164 10.14 -17.04 -9.04
CA LEU A 164 9.62 -15.73 -9.45
C LEU A 164 9.22 -14.86 -8.26
N GLU A 165 8.69 -15.46 -7.20
CA GLU A 165 8.38 -14.75 -5.95
C GLU A 165 9.65 -14.21 -5.27
N ILE A 166 10.71 -15.02 -5.22
CA ILE A 166 12.01 -14.59 -4.68
C ILE A 166 12.61 -13.45 -5.51
N LEU A 167 12.55 -13.53 -6.83
CA LEU A 167 13.00 -12.45 -7.71
C LEU A 167 12.20 -11.17 -7.48
N SER A 168 10.89 -11.28 -7.27
CA SER A 168 10.02 -10.16 -6.95
C SER A 168 10.43 -9.49 -5.64
N LEU A 169 10.65 -10.27 -4.57
CA LEU A 169 11.10 -9.74 -3.28
C LEU A 169 12.47 -9.06 -3.37
N ALA A 170 13.41 -9.64 -4.12
CA ALA A 170 14.72 -9.04 -4.33
C ALA A 170 14.63 -7.71 -5.09
N ALA A 171 13.81 -7.64 -6.13
CA ALA A 171 13.61 -6.41 -6.89
C ALA A 171 12.88 -5.33 -6.08
N ILE A 172 11.90 -5.70 -5.23
CA ILE A 172 11.26 -4.77 -4.29
C ILE A 172 12.28 -4.21 -3.29
N ALA A 173 13.21 -5.06 -2.80
CA ALA A 173 14.27 -4.62 -1.90
C ALA A 173 15.20 -3.61 -2.59
N ILE A 174 15.59 -3.85 -3.84
CA ILE A 174 16.44 -2.91 -4.62
C ILE A 174 15.69 -1.60 -4.87
N ALA A 175 14.43 -1.67 -5.30
CA ALA A 175 13.61 -0.48 -5.51
C ALA A 175 13.46 0.35 -4.23
N GLY A 176 13.31 -0.31 -3.09
CA GLY A 176 13.21 0.33 -1.76
C GLY A 176 14.44 1.14 -1.33
N LEU A 177 15.60 0.95 -1.96
CA LEU A 177 16.78 1.81 -1.77
C LEU A 177 16.62 3.17 -2.44
N ILE A 178 15.87 3.24 -3.55
CA ILE A 178 15.79 4.40 -4.42
C ILE A 178 14.44 5.13 -4.25
N GLY A 179 13.37 4.40 -3.91
CA GLY A 179 12.03 4.98 -3.86
C GLY A 179 10.95 4.08 -3.26
N ALA A 180 9.80 4.06 -3.91
CA ALA A 180 8.64 3.29 -3.50
C ALA A 180 8.85 1.79 -3.65
N PRO A 181 8.23 0.98 -2.76
CA PRO A 181 8.15 -0.45 -2.99
C PRO A 181 7.32 -0.74 -4.25
N LEU A 182 7.77 -1.71 -5.04
CA LEU A 182 7.06 -2.13 -6.24
C LEU A 182 5.83 -2.93 -5.86
N THR A 183 4.69 -2.60 -6.47
CA THR A 183 3.47 -3.41 -6.31
C THR A 183 3.43 -4.51 -7.38
N THR A 184 2.84 -5.65 -7.05
CA THR A 184 2.78 -6.82 -7.94
C THR A 184 2.20 -6.48 -9.32
N ARG A 185 1.14 -5.69 -9.37
CA ARG A 185 0.45 -5.32 -10.61
C ARG A 185 1.30 -4.41 -11.52
N ARG A 186 2.15 -3.57 -10.93
CA ARG A 186 2.95 -2.56 -11.65
C ARG A 186 4.43 -2.91 -11.71
N PHE A 187 4.80 -4.08 -11.22
CA PHE A 187 6.19 -4.50 -11.06
C PHE A 187 7.02 -4.24 -12.33
N LEU A 188 6.59 -4.78 -13.48
CA LEU A 188 7.34 -4.65 -14.74
C LEU A 188 7.37 -3.22 -15.28
N VAL A 189 6.29 -2.46 -15.09
CA VAL A 189 6.20 -1.07 -15.56
C VAL A 189 7.09 -0.16 -14.73
N THR A 190 7.07 -0.32 -13.40
CA THR A 190 7.82 0.54 -12.48
C THR A 190 9.32 0.24 -12.51
N VAL A 191 9.73 -1.03 -12.65
CA VAL A 191 11.14 -1.40 -12.81
C VAL A 191 11.77 -0.71 -14.01
N LYS A 192 11.07 -0.63 -15.14
CA LYS A 192 11.57 0.07 -16.34
C LYS A 192 11.87 1.55 -16.07
N VAL A 193 10.98 2.24 -15.38
CA VAL A 193 11.13 3.68 -15.06
C VAL A 193 12.26 3.92 -14.04
N SER A 194 12.50 2.98 -13.13
CA SER A 194 13.54 3.12 -12.09
C SER A 194 14.96 2.83 -12.60
N CYS A 195 15.10 2.28 -13.81
CA CYS A 195 16.39 1.95 -14.43
C CYS A 195 16.85 3.00 -15.48
N GLU A 196 16.01 4.00 -15.78
CA GLU A 196 16.34 5.18 -16.60
C GLU A 196 16.73 6.37 -15.72
#